data_35e855681042b1de2cd99a9affeefeaf
#
_entry.id   35e855681042b1de2cd99a9affeefeaf
#
_cell.length_a   1.000
_cell.length_b   1.000
_cell.length_c   1.000
_cell.angle_alpha   90.00
_cell.angle_beta   90.00
_cell.angle_gamma   90.00
#
_symmetry.space_group_name_H-M   'P 1'
#
loop_
_entity.id
_entity.type
_entity.pdbx_description
1 polymer ?
#
loop_
_entity_poly.entity_id
_entity_poly.type
_entity_poly.pdbx_seq_one_letter_code
_entity_poly.pdbx_strand_id
1 'polypeptide(L)' 'MKNKTEFMTEIFIDGEEDASVVTFANREIDAVDEAMIEFEKLGMDASWISRIETVQVPQHYTADELA' A
#
# COMPACT_ATOMS: atom_id res chain seq x y z
N MET A 1 9.91 12.37 -17.48
CA MET A 1 8.89 11.78 -16.81
C MET A 1 9.26 11.30 -15.44
N LYS A 2 8.34 11.46 -14.59
CA LYS A 2 8.58 11.16 -13.25
C LYS A 2 8.25 9.76 -12.93
N ASN A 3 9.13 9.11 -12.24
CA ASN A 3 8.86 7.74 -11.80
C ASN A 3 8.13 7.82 -10.49
N LYS A 4 7.12 7.00 -10.38
CA LYS A 4 6.41 6.91 -9.12
C LYS A 4 7.13 5.93 -8.22
N THR A 5 6.92 6.10 -6.94
CA THR A 5 7.51 5.23 -5.94
C THR A 5 6.52 4.12 -5.60
N GLU A 6 7.04 2.95 -5.38
CA GLU A 6 6.21 1.82 -5.01
C GLU A 6 6.02 1.82 -3.50
N PHE A 7 4.77 1.71 -3.07
CA PHE A 7 4.43 1.66 -1.65
C PHE A 7 3.62 0.41 -1.38
N MET A 8 3.79 -0.14 -0.20
CA MET A 8 2.95 -1.23 0.27
C MET A 8 2.16 -0.72 1.46
N THR A 9 0.85 -0.80 1.39
CA THR A 9 -0.03 -0.34 2.44
C THR A 9 -0.72 -1.54 3.06
N GLU A 10 -0.52 -1.70 4.37
CA GLU A 10 -1.13 -2.80 5.09
C GLU A 10 -2.32 -2.27 5.88
N ILE A 11 -3.44 -2.94 5.76
CA ILE A 11 -4.68 -2.53 6.39
C ILE A 11 -5.04 -3.55 7.44
N PHE A 12 -5.24 -3.07 8.67
CA PHE A 12 -5.52 -3.93 9.80
C PHE A 12 -6.96 -3.77 10.26
N ILE A 13 -7.60 -4.89 10.55
CA ILE A 13 -8.95 -4.91 11.10
C ILE A 13 -8.86 -5.66 12.41
N ASP A 14 -9.33 -5.02 13.48
CA ASP A 14 -9.29 -5.62 14.83
C ASP A 14 -7.87 -6.03 15.20
N GLY A 15 -6.91 -5.23 14.78
CA GLY A 15 -5.53 -5.46 15.16
C GLY A 15 -4.79 -6.48 14.33
N GLU A 16 -5.46 -7.10 13.38
CA GLU A 16 -4.83 -8.11 12.53
C GLU A 16 -4.77 -7.63 11.09
N GLU A 17 -3.69 -7.93 10.42
CA GLU A 17 -3.54 -7.54 9.03
C GLU A 17 -4.54 -8.30 8.19
N ASP A 18 -5.39 -7.56 7.47
CA ASP A 18 -6.44 -8.15 6.67
C ASP A 18 -6.13 -8.04 5.19
N ALA A 19 -5.48 -6.98 4.78
CA ALA A 19 -5.20 -6.76 3.38
C ALA A 19 -3.89 -6.03 3.22
N SER A 20 -3.27 -6.26 2.07
CA SER A 20 -2.04 -5.58 1.73
C SER A 20 -2.16 -5.14 0.28
N VAL A 21 -1.96 -3.87 0.03
CA VAL A 21 -2.12 -3.31 -1.30
C VAL A 21 -0.84 -2.63 -1.73
N VAL A 22 -0.36 -3.00 -2.91
CA VAL A 22 0.83 -2.38 -3.46
C VAL A 22 0.40 -1.36 -4.50
N THR A 23 0.86 -0.15 -4.36
CA THR A 23 0.49 0.91 -5.29
C THR A 23 1.73 1.71 -5.68
N PHE A 24 1.61 2.43 -6.78
CA PHE A 24 2.66 3.32 -7.23
C PHE A 24 2.13 4.73 -7.15
N ALA A 25 2.81 5.58 -6.40
CA ALA A 25 2.33 6.93 -6.18
C ALA A 25 3.52 7.88 -6.00
N ASN A 26 3.24 9.16 -6.07
CA ASN A 26 4.28 10.14 -5.86
C ASN A 26 4.53 10.40 -4.39
N ARG A 27 3.51 10.24 -3.57
CA ARG A 27 3.62 10.50 -2.14
C ARG A 27 2.95 9.40 -1.36
N GLU A 28 3.37 9.27 -0.12
CA GLU A 28 2.82 8.25 0.75
C GLU A 28 1.31 8.40 0.93
N ILE A 29 0.85 9.63 1.09
CA ILE A 29 -0.58 9.84 1.31
C ILE A 29 -1.40 9.44 0.09
N ASP A 30 -0.82 9.60 -1.10
CA ASP A 30 -1.52 9.18 -2.31
C ASP A 30 -1.62 7.67 -2.36
N ALA A 31 -0.58 6.99 -1.87
CA ALA A 31 -0.60 5.52 -1.82
C ALA A 31 -1.69 5.04 -0.87
N VAL A 32 -1.88 5.72 0.25
CA VAL A 32 -2.92 5.36 1.19
C VAL A 32 -4.28 5.53 0.54
N ASP A 33 -4.49 6.63 -0.18
CA ASP A 33 -5.76 6.86 -0.84
C ASP A 33 -6.07 5.77 -1.85
N GLU A 34 -5.06 5.38 -2.64
CA GLU A 34 -5.26 4.33 -3.62
C GLU A 34 -5.57 3.00 -2.94
N ALA A 35 -4.88 2.73 -1.84
CA ALA A 35 -5.11 1.48 -1.12
C ALA A 35 -6.54 1.43 -0.58
N MET A 36 -7.04 2.57 -0.10
CA MET A 36 -8.39 2.62 0.42
C MET A 36 -9.41 2.36 -0.68
N ILE A 37 -9.16 2.89 -1.87
CA ILE A 37 -10.04 2.65 -2.99
C ILE A 37 -10.09 1.16 -3.32
N GLU A 38 -8.93 0.51 -3.35
CA GLU A 38 -8.88 -0.91 -3.64
C GLU A 38 -9.57 -1.72 -2.55
N PHE A 39 -9.36 -1.32 -1.30
CA PHE A 39 -9.97 -2.01 -0.18
C PHE A 39 -11.49 -1.98 -0.29
N GLU A 40 -12.04 -0.82 -0.65
CA GLU A 40 -13.48 -0.69 -0.77
C GLU A 40 -14.01 -1.44 -1.98
N LYS A 41 -13.23 -1.56 -3.04
CA LYS A 41 -13.63 -2.33 -4.20
C LYS A 41 -13.82 -3.80 -3.87
N LEU A 42 -13.14 -4.27 -2.84
CA LEU A 42 -13.28 -5.65 -2.41
C LEU A 42 -14.53 -5.87 -1.57
N GLY A 43 -15.30 -4.81 -1.33
CA GLY A 43 -16.51 -4.93 -0.56
C GLY A 43 -16.29 -4.76 0.93
N MET A 44 -15.12 -4.29 1.31
CA MET A 44 -14.81 -4.12 2.72
C MET A 44 -15.21 -2.73 3.19
N ASP A 45 -15.57 -2.65 4.44
CA ASP A 45 -16.04 -1.39 5.01
C ASP A 45 -14.88 -0.67 5.69
N ALA A 46 -14.60 0.56 5.26
CA ALA A 46 -13.50 1.31 5.82
C ALA A 46 -13.63 1.54 7.31
N SER A 47 -14.85 1.53 7.83
CA SER A 47 -15.04 1.74 9.27
C SER A 47 -14.52 0.59 10.10
N TRP A 48 -14.23 -0.55 9.48
CA TRP A 48 -13.68 -1.70 10.19
C TRP A 48 -12.20 -1.56 10.45
N ILE A 49 -11.54 -0.62 9.79
CA ILE A 49 -10.09 -0.50 9.86
C ILE A 49 -9.65 0.02 11.22
N SER A 50 -8.75 -0.72 11.85
CA SER A 50 -8.20 -0.31 13.13
C SER A 50 -6.87 0.42 12.94
N ARG A 51 -6.14 0.12 11.86
CA ARG A 51 -4.85 0.73 11.64
C ARG A 51 -4.44 0.58 10.18
N ILE A 52 -3.67 1.54 9.68
CA ILE A 52 -3.11 1.47 8.33
C ILE A 52 -1.63 1.79 8.45
N GLU A 53 -0.80 0.99 7.81
CA GLU A 53 0.64 1.23 7.77
C GLU A 53 1.10 1.22 6.32
N THR A 54 1.87 2.22 5.93
CA THR A 54 2.37 2.31 4.57
C THR A 54 3.88 2.43 4.63
N VAL A 55 4.56 1.61 3.84
CA VAL A 55 6.00 1.68 3.76
C VAL A 55 6.41 1.77 2.30
N GLN A 56 7.52 2.42 2.07
CA GLN A 56 8.07 2.51 0.74
C GLN A 56 8.84 1.24 0.45
N VAL A 57 8.56 0.65 -0.69
CA VAL A 57 9.22 -0.59 -1.06
C VAL A 57 10.54 -0.25 -1.73
N PRO A 58 11.63 -0.78 -1.26
CA PRO A 58 12.92 -0.52 -1.90
C PRO A 58 12.88 -1.07 -3.31
N GLN A 59 13.47 -0.34 -4.23
CA GLN A 59 13.45 -0.76 -5.62
C GLN A 59 14.79 -1.19 -6.14
N HIS A 60 15.82 -0.77 -5.48
CA HIS A 60 17.14 -1.02 -5.98
C HIS A 60 17.53 -2.48 -5.97
N TYR A 61 16.81 -3.27 -5.20
CA TYR A 61 17.20 -4.66 -5.06
C TYR A 61 16.75 -5.53 -6.20
N THR A 62 15.94 -4.99 -7.06
CA THR A 62 15.38 -5.85 -8.08
C THR A 62 16.43 -6.40 -9.02
N ALA A 63 16.84 -5.59 -9.98
CA ALA A 63 17.75 -6.08 -10.97
C ALA A 63 19.12 -6.34 -10.42
N ASP A 64 19.54 -5.50 -9.53
CA ASP A 64 20.87 -5.62 -9.03
C ASP A 64 21.14 -6.88 -8.31
N GLU A 65 20.25 -7.22 -7.47
CA GLU A 65 20.43 -8.41 -6.71
C GLU A 65 20.40 -9.62 -7.54
N LEU A 66 19.72 -9.54 -8.61
CA LEU A 66 19.60 -10.69 -9.49
C LEU A 66 20.78 -10.84 -10.40
N ALA A 67 21.53 -9.79 -10.54
CA ALA A 67 22.64 -9.80 -11.47
C ALA A 67 23.78 -10.67 -10.98
#